data_bf99072fb00dbdb47784225e9eb3f167
#
_entry.id   bf99072fb00dbdb47784225e9eb3f167
#
_cell.length_a   1.000
_cell.length_b   1.000
_cell.length_c   1.000
_cell.angle_alpha   90.00
_cell.angle_beta   90.00
_cell.angle_gamma   90.00
#
_symmetry.space_group_name_H-M   'P 1'
#
loop_
_entity.id
_entity.type
_entity.pdbx_description
1 polymer ?
#
loop_
_entity_poly.entity_id
_entity_poly.type
_entity_poly.pdbx_seq_one_letter_code
_entity_poly.pdbx_strand_id
1 'polypeptide(L)'
;MAVLRDSLGTLKGFVEMATYVQTVDIGHFATADEREALTREALTREVRRGLIARPRSLSPWMFYDAEGSRLFERITTLPEYYPTRTERAILAGYADAIIATAHGDRSSPLRLVELGAGTASKTCILLEAASRVSDDVAYVPVDVCPDALELACQNVACALPEVRIQPIVRNYVTHPLQLEPFDGTTLALYIGTSIGNFSPEEARLILRNLGTQLRIGDALLLGTDMVKDEPTLLAAYDDREGITAAFNRNILHRLNRELGANFDPACFRHRALWNSIESRIEMHLESAQEQGISIEHADLDLHFMQGETIHTENSYKFTDRSIRTLLRDVGFEIRGAWKDCRGWYALTLACAG
;
A
#
# COMPACT_ATOMS: atom_id res chain seq x y z
N MET A 1 14.86 -16.83 -23.20
CA MET A 1 15.56 -17.41 -22.04
C MET A 1 16.15 -16.36 -21.07
N ALA A 2 16.37 -15.13 -21.46
CA ALA A 2 16.83 -14.05 -20.56
C ALA A 2 15.70 -13.46 -19.69
N VAL A 3 14.48 -13.33 -20.21
CA VAL A 3 13.31 -12.75 -19.50
C VAL A 3 12.84 -13.61 -18.31
N LEU A 4 13.07 -14.93 -18.34
CA LEU A 4 12.70 -15.85 -17.24
C LEU A 4 13.68 -15.81 -16.05
N ARG A 5 14.89 -15.26 -16.23
CA ARG A 5 15.88 -15.17 -15.14
C ARG A 5 15.62 -13.96 -14.21
N ASP A 6 15.12 -12.85 -14.75
CA ASP A 6 14.84 -11.65 -13.93
C ASP A 6 13.60 -11.87 -13.06
N SER A 7 12.56 -12.56 -13.57
CA SER A 7 11.37 -12.89 -12.79
C SER A 7 11.66 -13.84 -11.61
N LEU A 8 12.61 -14.77 -11.78
CA LEU A 8 13.04 -15.68 -10.73
C LEU A 8 13.91 -14.99 -9.65
N GLY A 9 14.68 -13.98 -10.03
CA GLY A 9 15.47 -13.17 -9.08
C GLY A 9 14.57 -12.33 -8.17
N THR A 10 13.53 -11.72 -8.71
CA THR A 10 12.56 -10.91 -7.97
C THR A 10 11.68 -11.77 -7.06
N LEU A 11 11.19 -12.92 -7.55
CA LEU A 11 10.44 -13.90 -6.76
C LEU A 11 11.29 -14.51 -5.63
N LYS A 12 12.56 -14.79 -5.88
CA LYS A 12 13.46 -15.35 -4.87
C LYS A 12 13.78 -14.35 -3.76
N GLY A 13 14.00 -13.08 -4.11
CA GLY A 13 14.16 -11.99 -3.13
C GLY A 13 12.89 -11.75 -2.31
N PHE A 14 11.71 -11.93 -2.92
CA PHE A 14 10.41 -11.79 -2.25
C PHE A 14 10.14 -12.97 -1.31
N VAL A 15 10.46 -14.19 -1.72
CA VAL A 15 10.36 -15.40 -0.89
C VAL A 15 11.36 -15.37 0.28
N GLU A 16 12.58 -14.87 0.06
CA GLU A 16 13.57 -14.70 1.13
C GLU A 16 13.17 -13.60 2.13
N MET A 17 12.54 -12.51 1.67
CA MET A 17 11.93 -11.50 2.54
C MET A 17 10.73 -12.09 3.32
N ALA A 18 9.92 -12.92 2.66
CA ALA A 18 8.83 -13.66 3.31
C ALA A 18 9.34 -14.59 4.43
N THR A 19 10.48 -15.24 4.24
CA THR A 19 11.01 -16.21 5.20
C THR A 19 11.58 -15.55 6.46
N TYR A 20 12.05 -14.30 6.38
CA TYR A 20 12.69 -13.66 7.54
C TYR A 20 11.71 -12.83 8.42
N VAL A 21 10.70 -12.24 7.82
CA VAL A 21 9.60 -11.63 8.61
C VAL A 21 8.72 -12.72 9.26
N GLN A 22 8.93 -14.01 8.92
CA GLN A 22 8.24 -15.15 9.54
C GLN A 22 8.48 -15.30 11.05
N THR A 23 9.46 -14.60 11.64
CA THR A 23 9.79 -14.78 13.07
C THR A 23 9.23 -13.67 13.97
N VAL A 24 8.48 -12.70 13.42
CA VAL A 24 7.94 -11.61 14.24
C VAL A 24 6.43 -11.54 14.11
N ASP A 25 5.77 -12.41 14.85
CA ASP A 25 4.44 -12.11 15.38
C ASP A 25 4.62 -10.96 16.38
N ILE A 26 4.43 -9.71 15.91
CA ILE A 26 4.47 -8.52 16.77
C ILE A 26 3.14 -8.44 17.55
N GLY A 27 2.65 -9.57 18.00
CA GLY A 27 1.58 -9.71 18.93
C GLY A 27 2.15 -9.80 20.35
N HIS A 28 1.98 -8.79 21.15
CA HIS A 28 1.98 -8.77 22.62
C HIS A 28 3.30 -8.86 23.41
N PHE A 29 4.50 -9.17 22.85
CA PHE A 29 5.68 -9.46 23.69
C PHE A 29 7.00 -8.76 23.35
N ALA A 30 7.11 -7.98 22.28
CA ALA A 30 8.35 -7.27 21.98
C ALA A 30 8.37 -5.90 22.67
N THR A 31 9.45 -5.62 23.41
CA THR A 31 9.74 -4.29 23.92
C THR A 31 9.92 -3.28 22.80
N ALA A 32 9.86 -1.97 23.09
CA ALA A 32 10.13 -0.93 22.09
C ALA A 32 11.52 -1.12 21.45
N ASP A 33 12.53 -1.47 22.26
CA ASP A 33 13.91 -1.68 21.81
C ASP A 33 14.03 -2.89 20.87
N GLU A 34 13.32 -3.99 21.15
CA GLU A 34 13.31 -5.17 20.28
C GLU A 34 12.63 -4.87 18.92
N ARG A 35 11.54 -4.12 18.93
CA ARG A 35 10.86 -3.66 17.71
C ARG A 35 11.76 -2.77 16.86
N GLU A 36 12.47 -1.84 17.49
CA GLU A 36 13.43 -0.97 16.82
C GLU A 36 14.59 -1.77 16.20
N ALA A 37 15.15 -2.74 16.93
CA ALA A 37 16.21 -3.62 16.43
C ALA A 37 15.77 -4.43 15.21
N LEU A 38 14.57 -5.01 15.23
CA LEU A 38 14.01 -5.77 14.11
C LEU A 38 13.74 -4.90 12.89
N THR A 39 13.23 -3.69 13.10
CA THR A 39 13.02 -2.71 12.03
C THR A 39 14.35 -2.32 11.40
N ARG A 40 15.39 -2.07 12.19
CA ARG A 40 16.74 -1.73 11.71
C ARG A 40 17.35 -2.87 10.91
N GLU A 41 17.20 -4.12 11.32
CA GLU A 41 17.70 -5.28 10.58
C GLU A 41 16.99 -5.43 9.22
N ALA A 42 15.67 -5.25 9.17
CA ALA A 42 14.89 -5.27 7.94
C ALA A 42 15.32 -4.16 6.97
N LEU A 43 15.52 -2.94 7.49
CA LEU A 43 16.06 -1.80 6.73
C LEU A 43 17.45 -2.09 6.18
N THR A 44 18.37 -2.58 7.02
CA THR A 44 19.74 -2.91 6.62
C THR A 44 19.76 -3.88 5.45
N ARG A 45 18.96 -4.94 5.53
CA ARG A 45 18.87 -5.96 4.47
C ARG A 45 18.34 -5.39 3.17
N GLU A 46 17.26 -4.62 3.25
CA GLU A 46 16.63 -4.02 2.07
C GLU A 46 17.58 -3.03 1.39
N VAL A 47 18.25 -2.19 2.16
CA VAL A 47 19.24 -1.23 1.68
C VAL A 47 20.40 -1.94 0.99
N ARG A 48 20.97 -2.99 1.60
CA ARG A 48 22.04 -3.78 0.97
C ARG A 48 21.58 -4.38 -0.35
N ARG A 49 20.40 -5.02 -0.36
CA ARG A 49 19.84 -5.63 -1.56
C ARG A 49 19.61 -4.59 -2.67
N GLY A 50 18.95 -3.49 -2.35
CA GLY A 50 18.49 -2.52 -3.33
C GLY A 50 19.58 -1.57 -3.83
N LEU A 51 20.49 -1.12 -2.98
CA LEU A 51 21.53 -0.16 -3.37
C LEU A 51 22.76 -0.79 -4.01
N ILE A 52 23.01 -2.11 -3.79
CA ILE A 52 24.05 -2.86 -4.51
C ILE A 52 23.57 -3.24 -5.92
N ALA A 53 22.27 -3.49 -6.08
CA ALA A 53 21.69 -3.87 -7.37
C ALA A 53 21.87 -2.78 -8.45
N ARG A 54 21.76 -3.18 -9.70
CA ARG A 54 21.73 -2.29 -10.86
C ARG A 54 20.54 -2.64 -11.76
N PRO A 55 19.59 -1.72 -11.99
CA PRO A 55 19.48 -0.38 -11.39
C PRO A 55 19.27 -0.41 -9.86
N ARG A 56 19.68 0.68 -9.19
CA ARG A 56 19.46 0.81 -7.73
C ARG A 56 17.99 1.01 -7.42
N SER A 57 17.53 0.44 -6.32
CA SER A 57 16.15 0.60 -5.85
C SER A 57 16.04 0.56 -4.34
N LEU A 58 14.95 1.11 -3.81
CA LEU A 58 14.53 1.01 -2.42
C LEU A 58 13.05 0.68 -2.39
N SER A 59 12.60 -0.08 -1.39
CA SER A 59 11.19 -0.48 -1.29
C SER A 59 10.31 0.65 -0.77
N PRO A 60 9.07 0.83 -1.29
CA PRO A 60 8.15 1.90 -0.90
C PRO A 60 7.77 1.92 0.58
N TRP A 61 7.77 0.77 1.28
CA TRP A 61 7.48 0.74 2.71
C TRP A 61 8.47 1.57 3.56
N MET A 62 9.66 1.85 3.01
CA MET A 62 10.67 2.66 3.68
C MET A 62 10.31 4.15 3.76
N PHE A 63 9.31 4.61 3.02
CA PHE A 63 8.79 5.97 3.16
C PHE A 63 8.06 6.21 4.47
N TYR A 64 7.39 5.18 5.01
CA TYR A 64 6.40 5.31 6.07
C TYR A 64 7.03 5.22 7.46
N ASP A 65 7.86 6.23 7.82
CA ASP A 65 8.13 6.61 9.20
C ASP A 65 7.13 7.72 9.61
N ALA A 66 7.23 8.24 10.83
CA ALA A 66 6.32 9.28 11.32
C ALA A 66 6.30 10.53 10.41
N GLU A 67 7.46 10.98 9.92
CA GLU A 67 7.54 12.13 9.01
C GLU A 67 7.01 11.80 7.61
N GLY A 68 7.34 10.63 7.08
CA GLY A 68 6.80 10.18 5.81
C GLY A 68 5.28 10.05 5.82
N SER A 69 4.71 9.50 6.88
CA SER A 69 3.26 9.42 7.05
C SER A 69 2.62 10.80 7.09
N ARG A 70 3.23 11.77 7.80
CA ARG A 70 2.77 13.17 7.84
C ARG A 70 2.85 13.84 6.45
N LEU A 71 3.92 13.58 5.70
CA LEU A 71 4.06 14.10 4.34
C LEU A 71 3.03 13.48 3.39
N PHE A 72 2.77 12.18 3.52
CA PHE A 72 1.74 11.50 2.73
C PHE A 72 0.34 12.07 3.00
N GLU A 73 -0.02 12.30 4.26
CA GLU A 73 -1.30 12.96 4.59
C GLU A 73 -1.41 14.35 3.91
N ARG A 74 -0.32 15.13 3.87
CA ARG A 74 -0.30 16.39 3.12
C ARG A 74 -0.48 16.16 1.61
N ILE A 75 0.17 15.14 1.03
CA ILE A 75 -0.02 14.78 -0.40
C ILE A 75 -1.50 14.53 -0.67
N THR A 76 -2.20 13.82 0.20
CA THR A 76 -3.63 13.48 -0.01
C THR A 76 -4.54 14.71 -0.11
N THR A 77 -4.09 15.87 0.37
CA THR A 77 -4.84 17.13 0.34
C THR A 77 -4.49 18.03 -0.86
N LEU A 78 -3.43 17.70 -1.61
CA LEU A 78 -2.99 18.51 -2.75
C LEU A 78 -4.02 18.52 -3.89
N PRO A 79 -4.19 19.65 -4.57
CA PRO A 79 -5.07 19.74 -5.75
C PRO A 79 -4.66 18.79 -6.88
N GLU A 80 -3.38 18.54 -7.07
CA GLU A 80 -2.83 17.65 -8.08
C GLU A 80 -3.06 16.18 -7.74
N TYR A 81 -3.07 15.80 -6.43
CA TYR A 81 -3.26 14.42 -6.00
C TYR A 81 -4.74 14.04 -5.94
N TYR A 82 -5.31 13.75 -7.12
CA TYR A 82 -6.72 13.43 -7.29
C TYR A 82 -7.16 12.08 -6.67
N PRO A 83 -6.31 11.02 -6.48
CA PRO A 83 -6.80 9.68 -6.12
C PRO A 83 -7.64 9.67 -4.85
N THR A 84 -7.16 10.26 -3.75
CA THR A 84 -7.86 10.25 -2.44
C THR A 84 -9.24 10.91 -2.51
N ARG A 85 -9.33 12.14 -3.09
CA ARG A 85 -10.62 12.82 -3.17
C ARG A 85 -11.59 12.16 -4.13
N THR A 86 -11.09 11.54 -5.22
CA THR A 86 -11.93 10.85 -6.20
C THR A 86 -12.48 9.56 -5.61
N GLU A 87 -11.66 8.76 -4.95
CA GLU A 87 -12.10 7.56 -4.25
C GLU A 87 -13.13 7.90 -3.16
N ARG A 88 -12.84 8.93 -2.34
CA ARG A 88 -13.79 9.40 -1.31
C ARG A 88 -15.14 9.81 -1.90
N ALA A 89 -15.15 10.47 -3.04
CA ALA A 89 -16.38 10.86 -3.73
C ALA A 89 -17.19 9.64 -4.22
N ILE A 90 -16.50 8.60 -4.75
CA ILE A 90 -17.16 7.34 -5.14
C ILE A 90 -17.73 6.65 -3.90
N LEU A 91 -16.96 6.53 -2.82
CA LEU A 91 -17.44 5.94 -1.56
C LEU A 91 -18.66 6.69 -1.02
N ALA A 92 -18.61 8.03 -0.96
CA ALA A 92 -19.72 8.83 -0.47
C ALA A 92 -21.00 8.68 -1.31
N GLY A 93 -20.86 8.47 -2.63
CA GLY A 93 -22.01 8.30 -3.53
C GLY A 93 -22.56 6.88 -3.59
N TYR A 94 -21.77 5.87 -3.26
CA TYR A 94 -22.11 4.47 -3.54
C TYR A 94 -21.92 3.51 -2.37
N ALA A 95 -21.56 3.99 -1.15
CA ALA A 95 -21.30 3.11 0.00
C ALA A 95 -22.46 2.15 0.27
N ASP A 96 -23.72 2.63 0.28
CA ASP A 96 -24.89 1.78 0.50
C ASP A 96 -25.03 0.70 -0.58
N ALA A 97 -24.82 1.05 -1.85
CA ALA A 97 -24.87 0.08 -2.94
C ALA A 97 -23.72 -0.94 -2.88
N ILE A 98 -22.53 -0.50 -2.48
CA ILE A 98 -21.37 -1.38 -2.28
C ILE A 98 -21.67 -2.38 -1.18
N ILE A 99 -22.11 -1.91 -0.01
CA ILE A 99 -22.43 -2.76 1.14
C ILE A 99 -23.60 -3.71 0.83
N ALA A 100 -24.68 -3.22 0.22
CA ALA A 100 -25.81 -4.05 -0.18
C ALA A 100 -25.40 -5.16 -1.17
N THR A 101 -24.49 -4.86 -2.12
CA THR A 101 -24.00 -5.83 -3.08
C THR A 101 -23.07 -6.87 -2.42
N ALA A 102 -22.25 -6.45 -1.44
CA ALA A 102 -21.31 -7.33 -0.74
C ALA A 102 -22.02 -8.22 0.28
N HIS A 103 -23.00 -7.68 1.02
CA HIS A 103 -23.66 -8.36 2.12
C HIS A 103 -24.95 -9.09 1.69
N GLY A 104 -25.60 -8.62 0.61
CA GLY A 104 -26.91 -9.13 0.15
C GLY A 104 -28.02 -8.82 1.16
N ASP A 105 -29.13 -9.58 1.06
CA ASP A 105 -30.29 -9.45 1.97
C ASP A 105 -30.13 -10.21 3.30
N ARG A 106 -28.90 -10.24 3.83
CA ARG A 106 -28.60 -11.01 5.03
C ARG A 106 -28.64 -10.11 6.26
N SER A 107 -29.42 -10.46 7.25
CA SER A 107 -29.35 -9.88 8.61
C SER A 107 -28.18 -10.47 9.45
N SER A 108 -27.18 -11.06 8.78
CA SER A 108 -26.03 -11.68 9.44
C SER A 108 -24.98 -10.61 9.83
N PRO A 109 -24.11 -10.92 10.81
CA PRO A 109 -22.97 -10.05 11.13
C PRO A 109 -22.12 -9.70 9.91
N LEU A 110 -21.57 -8.49 9.90
CA LEU A 110 -20.73 -8.01 8.80
C LEU A 110 -19.35 -7.59 9.34
N ARG A 111 -18.29 -8.17 8.75
CA ARG A 111 -16.90 -7.82 9.07
C ARG A 111 -16.23 -7.13 7.90
N LEU A 112 -15.68 -5.93 8.14
CA LEU A 112 -14.81 -5.23 7.18
C LEU A 112 -13.35 -5.45 7.58
N VAL A 113 -12.53 -5.97 6.66
CA VAL A 113 -11.08 -6.22 6.85
C VAL A 113 -10.31 -5.32 5.90
N GLU A 114 -9.56 -4.34 6.39
CA GLU A 114 -8.88 -3.37 5.55
C GLU A 114 -7.37 -3.58 5.52
N LEU A 115 -6.82 -3.76 4.32
CA LEU A 115 -5.38 -3.85 4.07
C LEU A 115 -4.77 -2.46 3.86
N GLY A 116 -3.82 -2.08 4.71
CA GLY A 116 -3.22 -0.75 4.68
C GLY A 116 -4.21 0.32 5.16
N ALA A 117 -4.70 0.16 6.39
CA ALA A 117 -5.79 0.97 6.93
C ALA A 117 -5.48 2.47 7.03
N GLY A 118 -4.19 2.85 7.17
CA GLY A 118 -3.81 4.25 7.36
C GLY A 118 -4.58 4.89 8.52
N THR A 119 -5.30 5.99 8.25
CA THR A 119 -6.13 6.70 9.25
C THR A 119 -7.59 6.22 9.29
N ALA A 120 -7.99 5.27 8.47
CA ALA A 120 -9.37 4.77 8.28
C ALA A 120 -10.42 5.86 7.96
N SER A 121 -10.02 7.07 7.61
CA SER A 121 -10.94 8.19 7.40
C SER A 121 -11.92 7.99 6.24
N LYS A 122 -11.54 7.21 5.23
CA LYS A 122 -12.42 6.82 4.11
C LYS A 122 -13.30 5.64 4.49
N THR A 123 -12.79 4.74 5.29
CA THR A 123 -13.45 3.50 5.71
C THR A 123 -14.64 3.76 6.62
N CYS A 124 -14.62 4.84 7.40
CA CYS A 124 -15.78 5.28 8.17
C CYS A 124 -17.05 5.42 7.30
N ILE A 125 -16.92 5.82 6.02
CA ILE A 125 -18.06 5.94 5.09
C ILE A 125 -18.68 4.56 4.82
N LEU A 126 -17.86 3.51 4.67
CA LEU A 126 -18.35 2.14 4.47
C LEU A 126 -18.86 1.53 5.78
N LEU A 127 -18.23 1.82 6.91
CA LEU A 127 -18.67 1.36 8.23
C LEU A 127 -20.03 1.96 8.61
N GLU A 128 -20.25 3.25 8.34
CA GLU A 128 -21.57 3.89 8.48
C GLU A 128 -22.63 3.20 7.62
N ALA A 129 -22.31 2.85 6.37
CA ALA A 129 -23.23 2.11 5.50
C ALA A 129 -23.47 0.68 6.02
N ALA A 130 -22.45 0.02 6.55
CA ALA A 130 -22.54 -1.30 7.15
C ALA A 130 -23.46 -1.29 8.39
N SER A 131 -23.32 -0.30 9.28
CA SER A 131 -24.16 -0.16 10.49
C SER A 131 -25.64 0.14 10.18
N ARG A 132 -25.96 0.54 8.93
CA ARG A 132 -27.37 0.68 8.50
C ARG A 132 -28.03 -0.64 8.10
N VAL A 133 -27.25 -1.69 7.81
CA VAL A 133 -27.77 -2.98 7.32
C VAL A 133 -27.50 -4.14 8.26
N SER A 134 -26.64 -3.96 9.27
CA SER A 134 -26.32 -4.98 10.29
C SER A 134 -26.12 -4.30 11.64
N ASP A 135 -26.71 -4.88 12.68
CA ASP A 135 -26.53 -4.46 14.08
C ASP A 135 -25.21 -4.98 14.68
N ASP A 136 -24.54 -5.89 13.99
CA ASP A 136 -23.26 -6.48 14.41
C ASP A 136 -22.21 -6.25 13.35
N VAL A 137 -21.48 -5.13 13.46
CA VAL A 137 -20.40 -4.74 12.56
C VAL A 137 -19.07 -4.86 13.27
N ALA A 138 -18.12 -5.56 12.62
CA ALA A 138 -16.73 -5.65 13.06
C ALA A 138 -15.79 -5.01 12.03
N TYR A 139 -14.78 -4.29 12.52
CA TYR A 139 -13.72 -3.71 11.71
C TYR A 139 -12.36 -4.28 12.10
N VAL A 140 -11.63 -4.78 11.11
CA VAL A 140 -10.30 -5.37 11.27
C VAL A 140 -9.33 -4.57 10.42
N PRO A 141 -8.77 -3.45 10.93
CA PRO A 141 -7.70 -2.73 10.25
C PRO A 141 -6.41 -3.54 10.31
N VAL A 142 -5.74 -3.66 9.17
CA VAL A 142 -4.43 -4.33 9.04
C VAL A 142 -3.42 -3.35 8.50
N ASP A 143 -2.33 -3.16 9.22
CA ASP A 143 -1.21 -2.32 8.76
C ASP A 143 0.12 -2.84 9.32
N VAL A 144 1.23 -2.43 8.73
CA VAL A 144 2.57 -2.70 9.25
C VAL A 144 3.00 -1.69 10.32
N CYS A 145 2.35 -0.52 10.36
CA CYS A 145 2.66 0.58 11.27
C CYS A 145 1.69 0.58 12.46
N PRO A 146 2.15 0.28 13.70
CA PRO A 146 1.31 0.30 14.89
C PRO A 146 0.67 1.68 15.16
N ASP A 147 1.41 2.78 14.92
CA ASP A 147 0.92 4.14 15.17
C ASP A 147 -0.24 4.50 14.22
N ALA A 148 -0.15 4.07 12.96
CA ALA A 148 -1.23 4.23 12.00
C ALA A 148 -2.48 3.45 12.42
N LEU A 149 -2.32 2.22 12.90
CA LEU A 149 -3.43 1.40 13.41
C LEU A 149 -4.07 2.01 14.65
N GLU A 150 -3.27 2.54 15.57
CA GLU A 150 -3.81 3.21 16.76
C GLU A 150 -4.68 4.41 16.35
N LEU A 151 -4.20 5.24 15.43
CA LEU A 151 -4.96 6.37 14.91
C LEU A 151 -6.24 5.93 14.18
N ALA A 152 -6.16 4.88 13.37
CA ALA A 152 -7.33 4.30 12.70
C ALA A 152 -8.38 3.85 13.71
N CYS A 153 -7.96 3.13 14.75
CA CYS A 153 -8.86 2.66 15.82
C CYS A 153 -9.51 3.83 16.57
N GLN A 154 -8.74 4.87 16.91
CA GLN A 154 -9.25 6.06 17.59
C GLN A 154 -10.28 6.79 16.73
N ASN A 155 -10.01 6.98 15.43
CA ASN A 155 -10.91 7.65 14.51
C ASN A 155 -12.24 6.88 14.37
N VAL A 156 -12.17 5.55 14.21
CA VAL A 156 -13.38 4.73 14.08
C VAL A 156 -14.15 4.67 15.41
N ALA A 157 -13.48 4.47 16.54
CA ALA A 157 -14.14 4.42 17.86
C ALA A 157 -14.82 5.75 18.22
N CYS A 158 -14.26 6.89 17.79
CA CYS A 158 -14.86 8.20 17.98
C CYS A 158 -16.08 8.42 17.11
N ALA A 159 -16.04 7.99 15.84
CA ALA A 159 -17.12 8.19 14.87
C ALA A 159 -18.25 7.17 15.02
N LEU A 160 -17.93 5.92 15.34
CA LEU A 160 -18.82 4.75 15.31
C LEU A 160 -18.54 3.85 16.54
N PRO A 161 -18.95 4.29 17.74
CA PRO A 161 -18.61 3.57 18.99
C PRO A 161 -19.25 2.17 19.08
N GLU A 162 -20.26 1.85 18.27
CA GLU A 162 -20.92 0.55 18.20
C GLU A 162 -20.12 -0.49 17.38
N VAL A 163 -19.15 -0.05 16.56
CA VAL A 163 -18.34 -0.95 15.73
C VAL A 163 -17.27 -1.65 16.59
N ARG A 164 -17.23 -2.98 16.54
CA ARG A 164 -16.18 -3.76 17.21
C ARG A 164 -14.88 -3.67 16.42
N ILE A 165 -13.79 -3.21 17.04
CA ILE A 165 -12.51 -3.00 16.36
C ILE A 165 -11.50 -4.06 16.82
N GLN A 166 -10.84 -4.72 15.88
CA GLN A 166 -9.83 -5.75 16.11
C GLN A 166 -8.60 -5.51 15.24
N PRO A 167 -7.66 -4.64 15.65
CA PRO A 167 -6.49 -4.30 14.85
C PRO A 167 -5.50 -5.47 14.73
N ILE A 168 -4.87 -5.59 13.55
CA ILE A 168 -3.83 -6.58 13.27
C ILE A 168 -2.59 -5.86 12.75
N VAL A 169 -1.49 -5.90 13.51
CA VAL A 169 -0.18 -5.44 13.03
C VAL A 169 0.42 -6.57 12.20
N ARG A 170 0.45 -6.42 10.87
CA ARG A 170 0.96 -7.48 9.98
C ARG A 170 1.37 -6.95 8.62
N ASN A 171 2.45 -7.53 8.10
CA ASN A 171 2.80 -7.37 6.70
C ASN A 171 1.99 -8.37 5.85
N TYR A 172 0.84 -7.93 5.35
CA TYR A 172 -0.08 -8.72 4.54
C TYR A 172 0.47 -9.10 3.15
N VAL A 173 1.56 -8.47 2.72
CA VAL A 173 2.24 -8.79 1.46
C VAL A 173 2.97 -10.12 1.56
N THR A 174 3.59 -10.37 2.72
CA THR A 174 4.49 -11.52 2.95
C THR A 174 3.87 -12.61 3.81
N HIS A 175 2.79 -12.30 4.57
CA HIS A 175 2.18 -13.22 5.52
C HIS A 175 0.67 -13.30 5.35
N PRO A 176 0.08 -14.49 5.51
CA PRO A 176 -1.38 -14.62 5.58
C PRO A 176 -1.92 -13.84 6.77
N LEU A 177 -3.12 -13.27 6.62
CA LEU A 177 -3.76 -12.45 7.67
C LEU A 177 -4.07 -13.22 8.95
N GLN A 178 -4.33 -14.53 8.85
CA GLN A 178 -4.78 -15.38 9.96
C GLN A 178 -6.03 -14.81 10.62
N LEU A 179 -7.06 -14.54 9.81
CA LEU A 179 -8.33 -14.04 10.30
C LEU A 179 -9.03 -15.10 11.16
N GLU A 180 -9.51 -14.70 12.33
CA GLU A 180 -10.34 -15.55 13.14
C GLU A 180 -11.62 -15.98 12.40
N PRO A 181 -12.15 -17.19 12.66
CA PRO A 181 -13.43 -17.62 12.12
C PRO A 181 -14.52 -16.58 12.42
N PHE A 182 -15.37 -16.31 11.44
CA PHE A 182 -16.43 -15.33 11.59
C PHE A 182 -17.74 -15.90 11.04
N ASP A 183 -18.80 -15.86 11.85
CA ASP A 183 -20.12 -16.36 11.47
C ASP A 183 -20.97 -15.23 10.86
N GLY A 184 -20.55 -14.76 9.71
CA GLY A 184 -21.15 -13.65 8.98
C GLY A 184 -20.48 -13.46 7.65
N THR A 185 -20.73 -12.33 6.99
CA THR A 185 -20.09 -11.95 5.74
C THR A 185 -18.82 -11.17 6.00
N THR A 186 -17.74 -11.44 5.25
CA THR A 186 -16.51 -10.64 5.27
C THR A 186 -16.40 -9.83 4.00
N LEU A 187 -16.23 -8.52 4.14
CA LEU A 187 -15.83 -7.60 3.07
C LEU A 187 -14.39 -7.17 3.28
N ALA A 188 -13.48 -7.71 2.48
CA ALA A 188 -12.11 -7.25 2.46
C ALA A 188 -12.01 -5.93 1.66
N LEU A 189 -11.28 -4.95 2.20
CA LEU A 189 -11.05 -3.65 1.59
C LEU A 189 -9.57 -3.56 1.22
N TYR A 190 -9.28 -3.35 -0.06
CA TYR A 190 -7.95 -2.99 -0.53
C TYR A 190 -8.09 -1.72 -1.36
N ILE A 191 -8.27 -0.61 -0.67
CA ILE A 191 -8.57 0.72 -1.18
C ILE A 191 -7.35 1.63 -1.11
N GLY A 192 -7.44 2.87 -1.63
CA GLY A 192 -6.31 3.82 -1.62
C GLY A 192 -5.31 3.59 -2.76
N THR A 193 -5.63 2.74 -3.74
CA THR A 193 -4.73 2.36 -4.87
C THR A 193 -3.41 1.72 -4.47
N SER A 194 -3.27 1.27 -3.21
CA SER A 194 -2.04 0.66 -2.70
C SER A 194 -1.60 -0.59 -3.48
N ILE A 195 -2.55 -1.30 -4.12
CA ILE A 195 -2.25 -2.42 -5.04
C ILE A 195 -1.36 -1.99 -6.21
N GLY A 196 -1.42 -0.72 -6.61
CA GLY A 196 -0.60 -0.15 -7.68
C GLY A 196 0.88 -0.02 -7.34
N ASN A 197 1.27 -0.13 -6.06
CA ASN A 197 2.68 -0.08 -5.66
C ASN A 197 3.42 -1.39 -5.91
N PHE A 198 2.68 -2.43 -6.31
CA PHE A 198 3.19 -3.78 -6.52
C PHE A 198 3.21 -4.15 -8.01
N SER A 199 4.18 -4.95 -8.41
CA SER A 199 4.20 -5.55 -9.75
C SER A 199 2.95 -6.41 -9.98
N PRO A 200 2.56 -6.70 -11.24
CA PRO A 200 1.42 -7.56 -11.52
C PRO A 200 1.50 -8.94 -10.86
N GLU A 201 2.71 -9.49 -10.72
CA GLU A 201 2.96 -10.78 -10.06
C GLU A 201 2.76 -10.68 -8.54
N GLU A 202 3.28 -9.63 -7.92
CA GLU A 202 3.10 -9.35 -6.49
C GLU A 202 1.64 -9.07 -6.16
N ALA A 203 0.96 -8.26 -6.99
CA ALA A 203 -0.46 -7.98 -6.84
C ALA A 203 -1.30 -9.27 -6.87
N ARG A 204 -1.00 -10.21 -7.80
CA ARG A 204 -1.65 -11.53 -7.82
C ARG A 204 -1.38 -12.34 -6.56
N LEU A 205 -0.15 -12.31 -6.06
CA LEU A 205 0.22 -13.04 -4.84
C LEU A 205 -0.55 -12.50 -3.62
N ILE A 206 -0.58 -11.18 -3.44
CA ILE A 206 -1.32 -10.52 -2.36
C ILE A 206 -2.80 -10.91 -2.40
N LEU A 207 -3.43 -10.79 -3.57
CA LEU A 207 -4.85 -11.11 -3.71
C LEU A 207 -5.15 -12.61 -3.57
N ARG A 208 -4.25 -13.50 -3.99
CA ARG A 208 -4.39 -14.95 -3.71
C ARG A 208 -4.30 -15.24 -2.22
N ASN A 209 -3.31 -14.66 -1.54
CA ASN A 209 -3.16 -14.83 -0.09
C ASN A 209 -4.40 -14.31 0.65
N LEU A 210 -4.96 -13.18 0.24
CA LEU A 210 -6.22 -12.68 0.76
C LEU A 210 -7.36 -13.66 0.49
N GLY A 211 -7.49 -14.16 -0.74
CA GLY A 211 -8.53 -15.11 -1.15
C GLY A 211 -8.54 -16.40 -0.30
N THR A 212 -7.36 -16.86 0.17
CA THR A 212 -7.29 -18.04 1.07
C THR A 212 -7.89 -17.80 2.45
N GLN A 213 -8.13 -16.55 2.84
CA GLN A 213 -8.71 -16.15 4.11
C GLN A 213 -10.22 -15.86 4.01
N LEU A 214 -10.75 -15.83 2.79
CA LEU A 214 -12.14 -15.55 2.50
C LEU A 214 -12.90 -16.84 2.19
N ARG A 215 -14.17 -16.88 2.59
CA ARG A 215 -15.08 -17.98 2.28
C ARG A 215 -15.84 -17.69 0.99
N ILE A 216 -16.39 -18.70 0.38
CA ILE A 216 -17.32 -18.53 -0.77
C ILE A 216 -18.45 -17.58 -0.32
N GLY A 217 -18.65 -16.51 -1.08
CA GLY A 217 -19.64 -15.47 -0.79
C GLY A 217 -19.10 -14.27 0.01
N ASP A 218 -17.88 -14.35 0.55
CA ASP A 218 -17.16 -13.15 1.00
C ASP A 218 -16.71 -12.31 -0.20
N ALA A 219 -16.46 -11.04 0.03
CA ALA A 219 -16.16 -10.09 -1.04
C ALA A 219 -14.86 -9.30 -0.80
N LEU A 220 -14.30 -8.82 -1.90
CA LEU A 220 -13.19 -7.87 -1.95
C LEU A 220 -13.66 -6.58 -2.64
N LEU A 221 -13.46 -5.44 -2.00
CA LEU A 221 -13.55 -4.12 -2.63
C LEU A 221 -12.13 -3.64 -2.97
N LEU A 222 -11.83 -3.57 -4.26
CA LEU A 222 -10.52 -3.16 -4.77
C LEU A 222 -10.57 -1.74 -5.32
N GLY A 223 -9.75 -0.84 -4.79
CA GLY A 223 -9.58 0.53 -5.27
C GLY A 223 -8.39 0.63 -6.23
N THR A 224 -8.64 1.17 -7.43
CA THR A 224 -7.63 1.26 -8.50
C THR A 224 -7.63 2.62 -9.18
N ASP A 225 -6.44 3.17 -9.33
CA ASP A 225 -6.20 4.36 -10.14
C ASP A 225 -6.13 3.97 -11.63
N MET A 226 -6.95 4.64 -12.46
CA MET A 226 -7.11 4.27 -13.88
C MET A 226 -6.09 4.99 -14.75
N VAL A 227 -5.71 4.36 -15.88
CA VAL A 227 -4.93 5.03 -16.94
C VAL A 227 -5.66 6.26 -17.43
N LYS A 228 -4.96 7.36 -17.53
CA LYS A 228 -5.42 8.66 -18.05
C LYS A 228 -4.27 9.40 -18.72
N ASP A 229 -4.47 10.67 -19.06
CA ASP A 229 -3.44 11.48 -19.72
C ASP A 229 -2.19 11.64 -18.83
N GLU A 230 -1.03 11.61 -19.47
CA GLU A 230 0.27 11.69 -18.81
C GLU A 230 0.46 12.95 -17.96
N PRO A 231 0.07 14.18 -18.42
CA PRO A 231 0.22 15.38 -17.59
C PRO A 231 -0.53 15.30 -16.25
N THR A 232 -1.75 14.74 -16.24
CA THR A 232 -2.52 14.52 -15.00
C THR A 232 -1.83 13.51 -14.09
N LEU A 233 -1.30 12.42 -14.66
CA LEU A 233 -0.58 11.41 -13.89
C LEU A 233 0.69 11.97 -13.27
N LEU A 234 1.52 12.67 -14.05
CA LEU A 234 2.78 13.25 -13.56
C LEU A 234 2.55 14.31 -12.48
N ALA A 235 1.56 15.20 -12.67
CA ALA A 235 1.27 16.25 -11.70
C ALA A 235 0.91 15.69 -10.31
N ALA A 236 0.30 14.51 -10.24
CA ALA A 236 -0.07 13.87 -8.98
C ALA A 236 1.14 13.33 -8.19
N TYR A 237 2.29 13.12 -8.87
CA TYR A 237 3.52 12.60 -8.28
C TYR A 237 4.69 13.59 -8.34
N ASP A 238 4.48 14.78 -8.89
CA ASP A 238 5.45 15.88 -8.93
C ASP A 238 4.69 17.21 -8.80
N ASP A 239 4.17 17.45 -7.60
CA ASP A 239 3.33 18.59 -7.26
C ASP A 239 4.13 19.90 -7.20
N ARG A 240 3.47 21.02 -7.46
CA ARG A 240 4.09 22.36 -7.51
C ARG A 240 4.65 22.83 -6.17
N GLU A 241 4.09 22.36 -5.06
CA GLU A 241 4.55 22.71 -3.72
C GLU A 241 5.77 21.89 -3.30
N GLY A 242 6.12 20.82 -4.03
CA GLY A 242 7.25 19.94 -3.76
C GLY A 242 7.05 19.03 -2.54
N ILE A 243 5.81 18.77 -2.15
CA ILE A 243 5.49 17.89 -1.02
C ILE A 243 5.84 16.43 -1.36
N THR A 244 5.50 15.98 -2.56
CA THR A 244 5.88 14.65 -3.04
C THR A 244 7.39 14.50 -3.15
N ALA A 245 8.09 15.55 -3.61
CA ALA A 245 9.55 15.56 -3.62
C ALA A 245 10.15 15.48 -2.22
N ALA A 246 9.54 16.13 -1.20
CA ALA A 246 9.95 16.02 0.19
C ALA A 246 9.70 14.61 0.74
N PHE A 247 8.54 14.02 0.43
CA PHE A 247 8.19 12.64 0.78
C PHE A 247 9.20 11.64 0.20
N ASN A 248 9.55 11.78 -1.09
CA ASN A 248 10.53 10.90 -1.72
C ASN A 248 11.92 11.04 -1.09
N ARG A 249 12.38 12.27 -0.80
CA ARG A 249 13.67 12.50 -0.13
C ARG A 249 13.69 12.08 1.34
N ASN A 250 12.53 11.95 1.99
CA ASN A 250 12.45 11.52 3.39
C ASN A 250 13.10 10.13 3.61
N ILE A 251 13.10 9.27 2.60
CA ILE A 251 13.77 7.96 2.70
C ILE A 251 15.27 8.12 2.99
N LEU A 252 15.94 9.13 2.43
CA LEU A 252 17.35 9.40 2.69
C LEU A 252 17.56 9.93 4.12
N HIS A 253 16.68 10.81 4.61
CA HIS A 253 16.70 11.26 6.00
C HIS A 253 16.53 10.08 6.96
N ARG A 254 15.63 9.16 6.65
CA ARG A 254 15.42 7.94 7.43
C ARG A 254 16.66 7.06 7.46
N LEU A 255 17.32 6.83 6.30
CA LEU A 255 18.55 6.06 6.23
C LEU A 255 19.68 6.69 7.03
N ASN A 256 19.82 8.02 6.98
CA ASN A 256 20.81 8.74 7.78
C ASN A 256 20.56 8.53 9.29
N ARG A 257 19.30 8.64 9.71
CA ARG A 257 18.92 8.53 11.12
C ARG A 257 19.02 7.09 11.65
N GLU A 258 18.55 6.11 10.88
CA GLU A 258 18.36 4.74 11.36
C GLU A 258 19.55 3.83 11.04
N LEU A 259 20.32 4.13 10.00
CA LEU A 259 21.44 3.30 9.54
C LEU A 259 22.80 4.01 9.54
N GLY A 260 22.89 5.25 10.08
CA GLY A 260 24.13 6.00 10.10
C GLY A 260 24.65 6.33 8.68
N ALA A 261 23.75 6.55 7.72
CA ALA A 261 24.15 6.96 6.38
C ALA A 261 24.53 8.45 6.34
N ASN A 262 25.29 8.84 5.31
CA ASN A 262 25.73 10.22 5.11
C ASN A 262 25.15 10.85 3.84
N PHE A 263 23.94 10.46 3.43
CA PHE A 263 23.26 11.11 2.31
C PHE A 263 23.08 12.61 2.59
N ASP A 264 23.37 13.45 1.60
CA ASP A 264 22.86 14.82 1.57
C ASP A 264 21.58 14.84 0.70
N PRO A 265 20.38 14.92 1.28
CA PRO A 265 19.13 14.89 0.53
C PRO A 265 18.99 16.07 -0.45
N ALA A 266 19.71 17.19 -0.25
CA ALA A 266 19.72 18.32 -1.19
C ALA A 266 20.47 17.98 -2.49
N CYS A 267 21.38 17.02 -2.44
CA CYS A 267 22.10 16.50 -3.61
C CYS A 267 21.31 15.42 -4.38
N PHE A 268 20.05 15.16 -4.02
CA PHE A 268 19.18 14.23 -4.74
C PHE A 268 17.92 14.95 -5.23
N ARG A 269 17.67 14.88 -6.54
CA ARG A 269 16.48 15.46 -7.17
C ARG A 269 15.38 14.40 -7.25
N HIS A 270 14.17 14.78 -6.86
CA HIS A 270 12.99 13.97 -7.14
C HIS A 270 12.68 13.95 -8.63
N ARG A 271 12.33 12.81 -9.17
CA ARG A 271 11.87 12.60 -10.55
C ARG A 271 10.64 11.69 -10.53
N ALA A 272 9.55 12.12 -11.12
CA ALA A 272 8.42 11.28 -11.49
C ALA A 272 8.42 11.04 -12.99
N LEU A 273 8.27 9.78 -13.41
CA LEU A 273 8.30 9.37 -14.81
C LEU A 273 7.06 8.52 -15.12
N TRP A 274 6.47 8.74 -16.29
CA TRP A 274 5.43 7.86 -16.83
C TRP A 274 6.05 6.78 -17.71
N ASN A 275 5.99 5.54 -17.27
CA ASN A 275 6.35 4.37 -18.05
C ASN A 275 5.09 3.84 -18.75
N SER A 276 4.89 4.24 -20.02
CA SER A 276 3.70 3.86 -20.79
C SER A 276 3.68 2.39 -21.20
N ILE A 277 4.84 1.72 -21.24
CA ILE A 277 4.91 0.27 -21.56
C ILE A 277 4.37 -0.54 -20.37
N GLU A 278 4.80 -0.20 -19.17
CA GLU A 278 4.40 -0.86 -17.93
C GLU A 278 3.12 -0.26 -17.33
N SER A 279 2.60 0.84 -17.90
CA SER A 279 1.44 1.58 -17.39
C SER A 279 1.58 1.98 -15.92
N ARG A 280 2.71 2.58 -15.56
CA ARG A 280 2.98 3.01 -14.18
C ARG A 280 3.70 4.35 -14.11
N ILE A 281 3.47 5.07 -13.02
CA ILE A 281 4.39 6.13 -12.58
C ILE A 281 5.54 5.47 -11.83
N GLU A 282 6.74 5.96 -12.05
CA GLU A 282 7.94 5.60 -11.32
C GLU A 282 8.47 6.83 -10.60
N MET A 283 8.76 6.71 -9.32
CA MET A 283 9.48 7.74 -8.57
C MET A 283 10.94 7.36 -8.41
N HIS A 284 11.79 8.34 -8.62
CA HIS A 284 13.24 8.20 -8.52
C HIS A 284 13.86 9.34 -7.72
N LEU A 285 15.02 9.05 -7.11
CA LEU A 285 15.94 10.03 -6.56
C LEU A 285 17.18 10.03 -7.44
N GLU A 286 17.40 11.14 -8.18
CA GLU A 286 18.52 11.33 -9.11
C GLU A 286 19.66 12.07 -8.41
N SER A 287 20.87 11.51 -8.41
CA SER A 287 22.04 12.19 -7.87
C SER A 287 22.39 13.42 -8.71
N ALA A 288 22.41 14.60 -8.09
CA ALA A 288 22.70 15.86 -8.76
C ALA A 288 24.19 16.04 -9.12
N GLN A 289 25.05 15.25 -8.52
CA GLN A 289 26.51 15.29 -8.68
C GLN A 289 27.12 13.91 -8.46
N GLU A 290 28.40 13.76 -8.80
CA GLU A 290 29.19 12.60 -8.40
C GLU A 290 29.46 12.67 -6.89
N GLN A 291 29.18 11.58 -6.17
CA GLN A 291 29.33 11.54 -4.69
C GLN A 291 29.51 10.14 -4.13
N GLY A 292 30.26 10.07 -3.02
CA GLY A 292 30.41 8.86 -2.21
C GLY A 292 29.43 8.86 -1.05
N ILE A 293 28.75 7.74 -0.82
CA ILE A 293 27.82 7.54 0.29
C ILE A 293 28.26 6.34 1.10
N SER A 294 28.47 6.55 2.41
CA SER A 294 28.71 5.49 3.37
C SER A 294 27.45 5.25 4.21
N ILE A 295 27.16 3.98 4.50
CA ILE A 295 26.03 3.56 5.35
C ILE A 295 26.59 2.62 6.42
N GLU A 296 26.88 3.16 7.60
CA GLU A 296 27.63 2.48 8.65
C GLU A 296 27.01 1.15 9.09
N HIS A 297 25.72 1.16 9.46
CA HIS A 297 25.03 -0.03 9.94
C HIS A 297 24.70 -1.06 8.85
N ALA A 298 24.93 -0.71 7.58
CA ALA A 298 24.80 -1.62 6.47
C ALA A 298 26.15 -2.09 5.92
N ASP A 299 27.29 -1.62 6.47
CA ASP A 299 28.63 -1.88 5.98
C ASP A 299 28.70 -1.70 4.44
N LEU A 300 28.29 -0.52 3.98
CA LEU A 300 28.23 -0.18 2.56
C LEU A 300 28.91 1.15 2.28
N ASP A 301 29.83 1.11 1.30
CA ASP A 301 30.35 2.28 0.63
C ASP A 301 29.89 2.27 -0.83
N LEU A 302 29.18 3.31 -1.22
CA LEU A 302 28.54 3.44 -2.52
C LEU A 302 29.10 4.64 -3.26
N HIS A 303 29.25 4.50 -4.56
CA HIS A 303 29.59 5.60 -5.43
C HIS A 303 28.42 5.88 -6.38
N PHE A 304 27.98 7.13 -6.45
CA PHE A 304 26.95 7.60 -7.36
C PHE A 304 27.57 8.53 -8.39
N MET A 305 27.33 8.24 -9.66
CA MET A 305 27.62 9.18 -10.73
C MET A 305 26.54 10.27 -10.77
N GLN A 306 26.88 11.44 -11.31
CA GLN A 306 25.87 12.46 -11.61
C GLN A 306 24.82 11.88 -12.58
N GLY A 307 23.55 12.04 -12.26
CA GLY A 307 22.42 11.50 -13.02
C GLY A 307 22.08 10.04 -12.71
N GLU A 308 22.85 9.34 -11.87
CA GLU A 308 22.49 8.00 -11.41
C GLU A 308 21.27 8.07 -10.49
N THR A 309 20.33 7.11 -10.64
CA THR A 309 19.06 7.14 -9.94
C THR A 309 18.90 5.99 -8.96
N ILE A 310 18.13 6.24 -7.91
CA ILE A 310 17.54 5.23 -7.04
C ILE A 310 16.04 5.19 -7.35
N HIS A 311 15.53 4.06 -7.82
CA HIS A 311 14.09 3.84 -7.99
C HIS A 311 13.45 3.59 -6.63
N THR A 312 12.44 4.38 -6.28
CA THR A 312 11.87 4.37 -4.92
C THR A 312 10.43 3.91 -4.85
N GLU A 313 9.64 4.08 -5.93
CA GLU A 313 8.24 3.65 -5.95
C GLU A 313 7.76 3.39 -7.37
N ASN A 314 6.89 2.41 -7.51
CA ASN A 314 5.98 2.25 -8.65
C ASN A 314 4.56 2.64 -8.24
N SER A 315 3.80 3.16 -9.20
CA SER A 315 2.35 3.29 -9.06
C SER A 315 1.68 2.89 -10.37
N TYR A 316 1.31 1.61 -10.47
CA TYR A 316 0.64 1.05 -11.64
C TYR A 316 -0.75 1.65 -11.81
N LYS A 317 -1.10 1.91 -13.06
CA LYS A 317 -2.41 2.42 -13.48
C LYS A 317 -3.16 1.32 -14.20
N PHE A 318 -4.44 1.23 -13.92
CA PHE A 318 -5.26 0.11 -14.34
C PHE A 318 -6.19 0.48 -15.50
N THR A 319 -6.61 -0.54 -16.23
CA THR A 319 -7.71 -0.49 -17.19
C THR A 319 -8.78 -1.48 -16.74
N ASP A 320 -10.02 -1.36 -17.24
CA ASP A 320 -11.06 -2.34 -16.96
C ASP A 320 -10.65 -3.77 -17.35
N ARG A 321 -9.84 -3.88 -18.39
CA ARG A 321 -9.31 -5.17 -18.84
C ARG A 321 -8.29 -5.74 -17.86
N SER A 322 -7.34 -4.93 -17.38
CA SER A 322 -6.32 -5.39 -16.44
C SER A 322 -6.92 -5.75 -15.09
N ILE A 323 -7.92 -4.99 -14.59
CA ILE A 323 -8.66 -5.32 -13.36
C ILE A 323 -9.38 -6.67 -13.50
N ARG A 324 -10.14 -6.86 -14.60
CA ARG A 324 -10.82 -8.13 -14.85
C ARG A 324 -9.86 -9.31 -14.94
N THR A 325 -8.73 -9.13 -15.61
CA THR A 325 -7.71 -10.17 -15.73
C THR A 325 -7.10 -10.50 -14.37
N LEU A 326 -6.70 -9.47 -13.59
CA LEU A 326 -6.13 -9.65 -12.28
C LEU A 326 -7.07 -10.43 -11.34
N LEU A 327 -8.32 -10.01 -11.22
CA LEU A 327 -9.30 -10.63 -10.34
C LEU A 327 -9.64 -12.07 -10.75
N ARG A 328 -9.86 -12.30 -12.05
CA ARG A 328 -10.10 -13.65 -12.58
C ARG A 328 -8.93 -14.60 -12.32
N ASP A 329 -7.69 -14.13 -12.54
CA ASP A 329 -6.48 -14.96 -12.39
C ASP A 329 -6.23 -15.39 -10.94
N VAL A 330 -6.91 -14.75 -9.98
CA VAL A 330 -6.81 -15.04 -8.54
C VAL A 330 -8.11 -15.60 -7.94
N GLY A 331 -9.09 -15.97 -8.79
CA GLY A 331 -10.31 -16.66 -8.36
C GLY A 331 -11.43 -15.76 -7.85
N PHE A 332 -11.43 -14.46 -8.18
CA PHE A 332 -12.50 -13.53 -7.81
C PHE A 332 -13.44 -13.26 -9.00
N GLU A 333 -14.75 -13.26 -8.76
CA GLU A 333 -15.78 -12.90 -9.70
C GLU A 333 -16.33 -11.49 -9.46
N ILE A 334 -16.25 -10.60 -10.45
CA ILE A 334 -16.72 -9.22 -10.33
C ILE A 334 -18.25 -9.19 -10.20
N ARG A 335 -18.75 -8.48 -9.19
CA ARG A 335 -20.17 -8.26 -8.90
C ARG A 335 -20.62 -6.82 -9.14
N GLY A 336 -19.71 -5.85 -9.05
CA GLY A 336 -20.00 -4.44 -9.28
C GLY A 336 -18.75 -3.62 -9.52
N ALA A 337 -18.92 -2.46 -10.16
CA ALA A 337 -17.84 -1.50 -10.32
C ALA A 337 -18.43 -0.09 -10.34
N TRP A 338 -17.82 0.82 -9.58
CA TRP A 338 -18.21 2.22 -9.47
C TRP A 338 -17.02 3.11 -9.83
N LYS A 339 -17.27 4.12 -10.63
CA LYS A 339 -16.24 5.06 -11.07
C LYS A 339 -16.71 6.49 -10.83
N ASP A 340 -15.76 7.39 -10.73
CA ASP A 340 -16.07 8.82 -10.81
C ASP A 340 -16.51 9.21 -12.25
N CYS A 341 -17.08 10.42 -12.38
CA CYS A 341 -17.63 10.90 -13.65
C CYS A 341 -16.58 11.04 -14.77
N ARG A 342 -15.29 11.12 -14.43
CA ARG A 342 -14.19 11.20 -15.39
C ARG A 342 -13.59 9.82 -15.70
N GLY A 343 -13.97 8.78 -14.95
CA GLY A 343 -13.38 7.45 -15.05
C GLY A 343 -11.91 7.40 -14.60
N TRP A 344 -11.50 8.28 -13.71
CA TRP A 344 -10.13 8.38 -13.24
C TRP A 344 -9.80 7.37 -12.14
N TYR A 345 -10.82 6.91 -11.42
CA TYR A 345 -10.69 5.94 -10.35
C TYR A 345 -11.82 4.92 -10.40
N ALA A 346 -11.54 3.70 -9.99
CA ALA A 346 -12.54 2.64 -9.91
C ALA A 346 -12.49 1.94 -8.56
N LEU A 347 -13.68 1.70 -7.98
CA LEU A 347 -13.90 0.73 -6.93
C LEU A 347 -14.56 -0.50 -7.56
N THR A 348 -13.93 -1.65 -7.47
CA THR A 348 -14.42 -2.92 -8.03
C THR A 348 -14.71 -3.89 -6.91
N LEU A 349 -15.97 -4.33 -6.79
CA LEU A 349 -16.40 -5.37 -5.88
C LEU A 349 -16.36 -6.72 -6.58
N ALA A 350 -15.69 -7.69 -5.96
CA ALA A 350 -15.61 -9.05 -6.47
C ALA A 350 -15.77 -10.07 -5.34
N CYS A 351 -16.44 -11.17 -5.58
CA CYS A 351 -16.64 -12.24 -4.62
C CYS A 351 -15.62 -13.34 -4.79
N ALA A 352 -15.22 -13.96 -3.67
CA ALA A 352 -14.46 -15.20 -3.67
C ALA A 352 -15.31 -16.32 -4.26
N GLY A 353 -14.74 -17.05 -5.25
CA GLY A 353 -15.39 -18.14 -5.98
C GLY A 353 -15.08 -19.52 -5.39
#